data_f993f488719a423f5cf42123795bbb46
#
_entry.id   f993f488719a423f5cf42123795bbb46
#
_cell.length_a   1.000
_cell.length_b   1.000
_cell.length_c   1.000
_cell.angle_alpha   90.00
_cell.angle_beta   90.00
_cell.angle_gamma   90.00
#
_symmetry.space_group_name_H-M   'P 1'
#
loop_
_entity.id
_entity.type
_entity.pdbx_description
1 polymer ?
#
loop_
_entity_poly.entity_id
_entity_poly.type
_entity_poly.pdbx_seq_one_letter_code
_entity_poly.pdbx_strand_id
1 'polypeptide(L)'
;MLDEADRILDMGFSRTLSALLGHLPKSRQTLLFSATQTQSVSDLARLSLQNPVFISTDAAASTVEGSTHLELPANLEQHYALCALESKTNVLWSFIKSHLQNKTLIFLSSAKQVRFVFEAFRRLHPGTPLLHLHGQQKQHTRLDVVTRFGRMQHAVLFATDLAARGLDFPSIDWVVQADAPEDAATYVHRVGRTARYAKGGHALLLLLPSEEQGMLEALKARGIEIPSIKIRASKTLSIGDQLQRLAFQDPELKYLAQRALVSYVRSVYLHHDKSIFKVEGLPVEAFAASLGLAGAPKIRFLSRAQTKDRKNAPRAPTALQSEDEGDVQSSGTEDEVADSDERDSGDEDVDTSQDEPPPVAVEKQGKDAKVSALSFS
;
A
#
# COMPACT_ATOMS: atom_id res chain seq x y z
N MET A 1 14.78 -24.09 -6.87
CA MET A 1 14.72 -22.68 -7.31
C MET A 1 14.23 -21.83 -6.14
N LEU A 2 14.93 -20.78 -5.83
CA LEU A 2 14.57 -19.75 -4.84
C LEU A 2 14.27 -18.48 -5.64
N ASP A 3 13.02 -18.06 -5.67
CA ASP A 3 12.59 -16.87 -6.35
C ASP A 3 12.21 -15.78 -5.34
N GLU A 4 12.43 -14.52 -5.68
CA GLU A 4 12.28 -13.37 -4.77
C GLU A 4 13.00 -13.59 -3.42
N ALA A 5 14.28 -14.00 -3.49
CA ALA A 5 15.06 -14.39 -2.30
C ALA A 5 15.23 -13.25 -1.29
N ASP A 6 15.32 -12.01 -1.75
CA ASP A 6 15.29 -10.80 -0.92
C ASP A 6 14.04 -10.77 -0.03
N ARG A 7 12.87 -11.03 -0.59
CA ARG A 7 11.61 -11.01 0.17
C ARG A 7 11.52 -12.12 1.22
N ILE A 8 11.98 -13.32 0.86
CA ILE A 8 11.97 -14.45 1.82
C ILE A 8 12.79 -14.09 3.07
N LEU A 9 13.89 -13.36 2.86
CA LEU A 9 14.78 -12.94 3.95
C LEU A 9 14.20 -11.77 4.76
N ASP A 10 13.62 -10.77 4.09
CA ASP A 10 12.96 -9.61 4.72
C ASP A 10 11.79 -10.03 5.63
N MET A 11 11.06 -11.08 5.23
CA MET A 11 9.99 -11.66 6.06
C MET A 11 10.49 -12.46 7.27
N GLY A 12 11.78 -12.53 7.50
CA GLY A 12 12.37 -13.23 8.65
C GLY A 12 12.41 -14.75 8.52
N PHE A 13 12.17 -15.30 7.32
CA PHE A 13 12.22 -16.77 7.09
C PHE A 13 13.63 -17.35 6.95
N SER A 14 14.67 -16.60 7.25
CA SER A 14 16.06 -17.05 7.15
C SER A 14 16.31 -18.39 7.87
N ARG A 15 15.83 -18.54 9.12
CA ARG A 15 15.98 -19.78 9.89
C ARG A 15 15.20 -20.94 9.26
N THR A 16 13.96 -20.71 8.84
CA THR A 16 13.12 -21.72 8.19
C THR A 16 13.74 -22.17 6.88
N LEU A 17 14.24 -21.23 6.09
CA LEU A 17 14.89 -21.52 4.82
C LEU A 17 16.18 -22.33 5.02
N SER A 18 17.02 -21.97 6.00
CA SER A 18 18.24 -22.72 6.34
C SER A 18 17.92 -24.16 6.76
N ALA A 19 16.87 -24.34 7.56
CA ALA A 19 16.42 -25.68 7.96
C ALA A 19 15.94 -26.49 6.74
N LEU A 20 15.12 -25.89 5.85
CA LEU A 20 14.66 -26.54 4.61
C LEU A 20 15.84 -26.95 3.71
N LEU A 21 16.82 -26.06 3.51
CA LEU A 21 18.00 -26.32 2.70
C LEU A 21 18.84 -27.48 3.27
N GLY A 22 18.86 -27.62 4.60
CA GLY A 22 19.55 -28.72 5.29
C GLY A 22 18.91 -30.11 5.05
N HIS A 23 17.59 -30.13 4.80
CA HIS A 23 16.84 -31.37 4.51
C HIS A 23 16.84 -31.76 3.03
N LEU A 24 17.25 -30.86 2.13
CA LEU A 24 17.31 -31.17 0.70
C LEU A 24 18.52 -32.03 0.33
N PRO A 25 18.45 -32.84 -0.73
CA PRO A 25 19.58 -33.61 -1.22
C PRO A 25 20.83 -32.75 -1.45
N LYS A 26 22.00 -33.26 -1.06
CA LYS A 26 23.28 -32.55 -1.27
C LYS A 26 23.64 -32.43 -2.76
N SER A 27 23.29 -33.45 -3.56
CA SER A 27 23.47 -33.44 -5.00
C SER A 27 22.25 -32.77 -5.64
N ARG A 28 22.25 -31.44 -5.71
CA ARG A 28 21.18 -30.66 -6.34
C ARG A 28 21.75 -29.48 -7.13
N GLN A 29 21.03 -29.05 -8.13
CA GLN A 29 21.23 -27.73 -8.74
C GLN A 29 20.34 -26.75 -8.00
N THR A 30 20.90 -25.65 -7.55
CA THR A 30 20.15 -24.56 -6.89
C THR A 30 20.23 -23.32 -7.77
N LEU A 31 19.07 -22.71 -8.04
CA LEU A 31 18.92 -21.46 -8.75
C LEU A 31 18.34 -20.44 -7.76
N LEU A 32 18.95 -19.26 -7.69
CA LEU A 32 18.54 -18.18 -6.82
C LEU A 32 18.26 -16.94 -7.69
N PHE A 33 17.04 -16.41 -7.59
CA PHE A 33 16.63 -15.19 -8.27
C PHE A 33 16.27 -14.13 -7.24
N SER A 34 16.72 -12.91 -7.46
CA SER A 34 16.42 -11.75 -6.62
C SER A 34 16.49 -10.48 -7.46
N ALA A 35 15.56 -9.56 -7.22
CA ALA A 35 15.58 -8.24 -7.84
C ALA A 35 16.60 -7.29 -7.17
N THR A 36 16.99 -7.60 -5.92
CA THR A 36 17.91 -6.76 -5.15
C THR A 36 19.08 -7.59 -4.66
N GLN A 37 20.29 -6.99 -4.65
CA GLN A 37 21.49 -7.58 -4.06
C GLN A 37 21.71 -7.01 -2.67
N THR A 38 21.06 -7.59 -1.68
CA THR A 38 21.30 -7.25 -0.27
C THR A 38 22.39 -8.16 0.31
N GLN A 39 23.02 -7.73 1.42
CA GLN A 39 23.97 -8.58 2.16
C GLN A 39 23.33 -9.92 2.55
N SER A 40 22.07 -9.88 2.97
CA SER A 40 21.31 -11.09 3.33
C SER A 40 21.14 -12.06 2.16
N VAL A 41 20.93 -11.55 0.93
CA VAL A 41 20.85 -12.38 -0.28
C VAL A 41 22.22 -12.99 -0.61
N SER A 42 23.31 -12.22 -0.45
CA SER A 42 24.67 -12.71 -0.63
C SER A 42 25.02 -13.81 0.37
N ASP A 43 24.60 -13.67 1.63
CA ASP A 43 24.81 -14.69 2.67
C ASP A 43 23.98 -15.95 2.39
N LEU A 44 22.74 -15.81 1.91
CA LEU A 44 21.92 -16.92 1.47
C LEU A 44 22.56 -17.66 0.28
N ALA A 45 23.09 -16.92 -0.69
CA ALA A 45 23.78 -17.51 -1.83
C ALA A 45 24.98 -18.34 -1.37
N ARG A 46 25.81 -17.83 -0.45
CA ARG A 46 26.94 -18.56 0.15
C ARG A 46 26.50 -19.83 0.88
N LEU A 47 25.36 -19.80 1.56
CA LEU A 47 24.84 -20.97 2.29
C LEU A 47 24.18 -22.01 1.39
N SER A 48 23.59 -21.60 0.27
CA SER A 48 22.75 -22.45 -0.57
C SER A 48 23.39 -22.91 -1.88
N LEU A 49 24.39 -22.19 -2.38
CA LEU A 49 25.04 -22.44 -3.66
C LEU A 49 26.47 -22.96 -3.51
N GLN A 50 26.86 -23.89 -4.38
CA GLN A 50 28.23 -24.37 -4.51
C GLN A 50 28.79 -23.87 -5.83
N ASN A 51 29.93 -23.14 -5.79
CA ASN A 51 30.55 -22.53 -6.96
C ASN A 51 29.53 -21.73 -7.82
N PRO A 52 28.88 -20.71 -7.25
CA PRO A 52 27.82 -20.01 -7.96
C PRO A 52 28.34 -19.30 -9.22
N VAL A 53 27.58 -19.45 -10.30
CA VAL A 53 27.73 -18.60 -11.49
C VAL A 53 26.78 -17.44 -11.31
N PHE A 54 27.34 -16.23 -11.32
CA PHE A 54 26.56 -15.01 -11.20
C PHE A 54 26.16 -14.50 -12.58
N ILE A 55 24.85 -14.29 -12.79
CA ILE A 55 24.28 -13.75 -14.02
C ILE A 55 23.51 -12.51 -13.68
N SER A 56 23.94 -11.34 -14.18
CA SER A 56 23.18 -10.10 -14.11
C SER A 56 22.58 -9.81 -15.49
N THR A 57 21.33 -9.38 -15.51
CA THR A 57 20.68 -8.87 -16.73
C THR A 57 21.13 -7.45 -17.07
N ASP A 58 21.86 -6.79 -16.18
CA ASP A 58 22.29 -5.43 -16.28
C ASP A 58 23.70 -5.33 -16.88
N ALA A 59 23.82 -4.75 -18.05
CA ALA A 59 25.11 -4.59 -18.74
C ALA A 59 26.09 -3.68 -17.97
N ALA A 60 25.59 -2.80 -17.09
CA ALA A 60 26.41 -1.88 -16.28
C ALA A 60 26.86 -2.47 -14.94
N ALA A 61 26.22 -3.51 -14.43
CA ALA A 61 26.53 -4.13 -13.13
C ALA A 61 27.82 -4.97 -13.14
N SER A 62 28.41 -5.20 -14.31
CA SER A 62 29.59 -6.07 -14.46
C SER A 62 30.90 -5.44 -13.98
N THR A 63 30.93 -4.20 -13.50
CA THR A 63 32.19 -3.48 -13.21
C THR A 63 32.41 -3.08 -11.75
N VAL A 64 31.40 -3.17 -10.86
CA VAL A 64 31.59 -2.76 -9.46
C VAL A 64 30.92 -3.75 -8.52
N GLU A 65 31.71 -4.61 -7.86
CA GLU A 65 31.29 -5.36 -6.69
C GLU A 65 30.82 -4.38 -5.60
N GLY A 66 29.51 -4.40 -5.26
CA GLY A 66 28.94 -3.54 -4.22
C GLY A 66 28.03 -2.41 -4.72
N SER A 67 27.72 -2.33 -6.01
CA SER A 67 26.73 -1.36 -6.52
C SER A 67 25.33 -1.67 -5.95
N THR A 68 24.83 -0.78 -5.09
CA THR A 68 23.48 -0.85 -4.49
C THR A 68 22.40 -0.20 -5.36
N HIS A 69 22.74 0.12 -6.64
CA HIS A 69 21.79 0.75 -7.55
C HIS A 69 20.69 -0.24 -7.93
N LEU A 70 19.44 0.23 -7.83
CA LEU A 70 18.26 -0.50 -8.27
C LEU A 70 17.89 -0.02 -9.66
N GLU A 71 17.88 -0.91 -10.64
CA GLU A 71 17.50 -0.57 -12.00
C GLU A 71 15.99 -0.59 -12.20
N LEU A 72 15.53 0.42 -12.91
CA LEU A 72 14.14 0.58 -13.32
C LEU A 72 14.03 0.41 -14.84
N PRO A 73 12.89 -0.09 -15.38
CA PRO A 73 12.68 -0.18 -16.81
C PRO A 73 12.90 1.18 -17.51
N ALA A 74 13.63 1.19 -18.62
CA ALA A 74 13.95 2.43 -19.37
C ALA A 74 12.70 3.18 -19.86
N ASN A 75 11.59 2.46 -20.08
CA ASN A 75 10.31 3.02 -20.57
C ASN A 75 9.36 3.39 -19.43
N LEU A 76 9.82 3.41 -18.17
CA LEU A 76 9.03 3.81 -17.03
C LEU A 76 9.07 5.32 -16.83
N GLU A 77 7.94 5.98 -16.97
CA GLU A 77 7.75 7.37 -16.59
C GLU A 77 7.22 7.43 -15.16
N GLN A 78 7.99 8.04 -14.26
CA GLN A 78 7.69 8.05 -12.84
C GLN A 78 7.65 9.47 -12.28
N HIS A 79 6.69 9.72 -11.39
CA HIS A 79 6.52 11.01 -10.74
C HIS A 79 6.09 10.82 -9.29
N TYR A 80 6.37 11.83 -8.45
CA TYR A 80 5.72 11.93 -7.15
C TYR A 80 4.90 13.21 -7.04
N ALA A 81 3.91 13.19 -6.16
CA ALA A 81 3.11 14.36 -5.83
C ALA A 81 2.89 14.44 -4.32
N LEU A 82 2.99 15.66 -3.79
CA LEU A 82 2.64 15.92 -2.39
C LEU A 82 1.13 15.96 -2.24
N CYS A 83 0.65 15.23 -1.26
CA CYS A 83 -0.77 15.11 -0.97
C CYS A 83 -0.99 15.08 0.54
N ALA A 84 -1.80 15.99 1.08
CA ALA A 84 -2.22 15.91 2.47
C ALA A 84 -3.05 14.64 2.69
N LEU A 85 -2.95 14.03 3.87
CA LEU A 85 -3.57 12.74 4.17
C LEU A 85 -5.08 12.76 3.93
N GLU A 86 -5.76 13.81 4.38
CA GLU A 86 -7.19 14.03 4.20
C GLU A 86 -7.61 14.27 2.74
N SER A 87 -6.66 14.60 1.87
CA SER A 87 -6.92 14.82 0.45
C SER A 87 -6.74 13.58 -0.41
N LYS A 88 -6.08 12.53 0.10
CA LYS A 88 -5.74 11.33 -0.67
C LYS A 88 -6.96 10.69 -1.34
N THR A 89 -8.08 10.57 -0.64
CA THR A 89 -9.30 9.96 -1.17
C THR A 89 -9.86 10.73 -2.37
N ASN A 90 -9.87 12.06 -2.28
CA ASN A 90 -10.30 12.95 -3.38
C ASN A 90 -9.35 12.89 -4.58
N VAL A 91 -8.03 12.83 -4.31
CA VAL A 91 -7.00 12.72 -5.35
C VAL A 91 -7.12 11.38 -6.09
N LEU A 92 -7.25 10.27 -5.37
CA LEU A 92 -7.45 8.95 -5.98
C LEU A 92 -8.72 8.87 -6.83
N TRP A 93 -9.82 9.42 -6.31
CA TRP A 93 -11.07 9.49 -7.06
C TRP A 93 -10.91 10.28 -8.36
N SER A 94 -10.31 11.47 -8.27
CA SER A 94 -10.07 12.34 -9.42
C SER A 94 -9.14 11.68 -10.44
N PHE A 95 -8.11 10.99 -9.97
CA PHE A 95 -7.21 10.22 -10.82
C PHE A 95 -7.99 9.16 -11.60
N ILE A 96 -8.79 8.34 -10.93
CA ILE A 96 -9.60 7.29 -11.59
C ILE A 96 -10.56 7.90 -12.62
N LYS A 97 -11.26 8.98 -12.26
CA LYS A 97 -12.20 9.66 -13.18
C LYS A 97 -11.54 10.22 -14.43
N SER A 98 -10.25 10.54 -14.37
CA SER A 98 -9.49 11.04 -15.52
C SER A 98 -8.81 9.93 -16.34
N HIS A 99 -8.75 8.70 -15.82
CA HIS A 99 -8.03 7.57 -16.42
C HIS A 99 -8.92 6.33 -16.62
N LEU A 100 -10.19 6.53 -16.99
CA LEU A 100 -11.20 5.47 -17.12
C LEU A 100 -10.84 4.37 -18.15
N GLN A 101 -10.04 4.72 -19.16
CA GLN A 101 -9.64 3.81 -20.24
C GLN A 101 -8.27 3.15 -19.96
N ASN A 102 -7.70 3.36 -18.78
CA ASN A 102 -6.42 2.80 -18.40
C ASN A 102 -6.59 1.59 -17.46
N LYS A 103 -5.62 0.70 -17.54
CA LYS A 103 -5.47 -0.39 -16.58
C LYS A 103 -4.57 0.07 -15.44
N THR A 104 -5.18 0.28 -14.28
CA THR A 104 -4.51 0.92 -13.14
C THR A 104 -4.39 -0.03 -11.95
N LEU A 105 -3.20 -0.09 -11.35
CA LEU A 105 -2.95 -0.77 -10.09
C LEU A 105 -2.67 0.26 -9.00
N ILE A 106 -3.46 0.27 -7.93
CA ILE A 106 -3.35 1.21 -6.81
C ILE A 106 -2.91 0.47 -5.55
N PHE A 107 -1.76 0.86 -5.00
CA PHE A 107 -1.23 0.29 -3.77
C PHE A 107 -1.66 1.09 -2.53
N LEU A 108 -2.14 0.35 -1.52
CA LEU A 108 -2.54 0.83 -0.20
C LEU A 108 -1.83 0.02 0.88
N SER A 109 -1.58 0.62 2.04
CA SER A 109 -0.78 0.01 3.11
C SER A 109 -1.46 -1.19 3.79
N SER A 110 -2.79 -1.29 3.78
CA SER A 110 -3.48 -2.34 4.52
C SER A 110 -4.70 -2.93 3.80
N ALA A 111 -5.01 -4.19 4.11
CA ALA A 111 -6.19 -4.88 3.59
C ALA A 111 -7.50 -4.16 3.96
N LYS A 112 -7.57 -3.53 5.14
CA LYS A 112 -8.76 -2.79 5.58
C LYS A 112 -8.97 -1.50 4.78
N GLN A 113 -7.89 -0.80 4.39
CA GLN A 113 -7.98 0.34 3.48
C GLN A 113 -8.42 -0.11 2.09
N VAL A 114 -7.84 -1.19 1.56
CA VAL A 114 -8.21 -1.77 0.26
C VAL A 114 -9.71 -2.07 0.21
N ARG A 115 -10.26 -2.76 1.23
CA ARG A 115 -11.70 -3.06 1.31
C ARG A 115 -12.54 -1.79 1.37
N PHE A 116 -12.20 -0.85 2.24
CA PHE A 116 -12.95 0.40 2.37
C PHE A 116 -12.98 1.20 1.07
N VAL A 117 -11.80 1.44 0.46
CA VAL A 117 -11.72 2.24 -0.78
C VAL A 117 -12.47 1.56 -1.92
N PHE A 118 -12.34 0.25 -2.06
CA PHE A 118 -13.09 -0.52 -3.05
C PHE A 118 -14.60 -0.38 -2.85
N GLU A 119 -15.11 -0.62 -1.64
CA GLU A 119 -16.54 -0.56 -1.34
C GLU A 119 -17.11 0.87 -1.48
N ALA A 120 -16.38 1.87 -1.00
CA ALA A 120 -16.77 3.26 -1.11
C ALA A 120 -16.83 3.71 -2.60
N PHE A 121 -15.79 3.42 -3.37
CA PHE A 121 -15.72 3.83 -4.76
C PHE A 121 -16.68 3.03 -5.66
N ARG A 122 -16.94 1.77 -5.33
CA ARG A 122 -17.95 0.95 -6.01
C ARG A 122 -19.34 1.60 -5.92
N ARG A 123 -19.73 2.08 -4.72
CA ARG A 123 -21.00 2.78 -4.49
C ARG A 123 -21.08 4.15 -5.16
N LEU A 124 -19.94 4.79 -5.43
CA LEU A 124 -19.87 6.06 -6.14
C LEU A 124 -19.87 5.92 -7.67
N HIS A 125 -19.82 4.70 -8.21
CA HIS A 125 -19.89 4.40 -9.65
C HIS A 125 -18.89 5.21 -10.49
N PRO A 126 -17.58 4.90 -10.47
CA PRO A 126 -16.55 5.68 -11.17
C PRO A 126 -16.68 5.64 -12.69
N GLY A 127 -17.32 4.61 -13.27
CA GLY A 127 -17.46 4.41 -14.71
C GLY A 127 -16.38 3.46 -15.28
N THR A 128 -15.61 2.78 -14.44
CA THR A 128 -14.67 1.72 -14.83
C THR A 128 -14.81 0.56 -13.84
N PRO A 129 -14.55 -0.70 -14.25
CA PRO A 129 -14.55 -1.84 -13.34
C PRO A 129 -13.54 -1.67 -12.22
N LEU A 130 -13.97 -1.98 -10.99
CA LEU A 130 -13.13 -1.97 -9.80
C LEU A 130 -12.93 -3.41 -9.31
N LEU A 131 -11.70 -3.71 -8.88
CA LEU A 131 -11.31 -4.97 -8.27
C LEU A 131 -10.47 -4.68 -7.03
N HIS A 132 -10.37 -5.65 -6.12
CA HIS A 132 -9.50 -5.54 -4.97
C HIS A 132 -8.75 -6.83 -4.67
N LEU A 133 -7.52 -6.73 -4.14
CA LEU A 133 -6.64 -7.86 -3.86
C LEU A 133 -5.87 -7.65 -2.56
N HIS A 134 -6.07 -8.54 -1.57
CA HIS A 134 -5.36 -8.48 -0.29
C HIS A 134 -5.20 -9.87 0.34
N GLY A 135 -4.31 -9.98 1.34
CA GLY A 135 -3.93 -11.27 1.92
C GLY A 135 -5.02 -11.98 2.75
N GLN A 136 -6.09 -11.27 3.14
CA GLN A 136 -7.19 -11.88 3.90
C GLN A 136 -8.22 -12.60 3.02
N GLN A 137 -8.13 -12.46 1.68
CA GLN A 137 -8.99 -13.19 0.75
C GLN A 137 -8.56 -14.65 0.63
N LYS A 138 -9.54 -15.54 0.39
CA LYS A 138 -9.28 -16.95 0.09
C LYS A 138 -8.46 -17.09 -1.18
N GLN A 139 -7.64 -18.14 -1.29
CA GLN A 139 -6.71 -18.30 -2.41
C GLN A 139 -7.41 -18.38 -3.76
N HIS A 140 -8.57 -19.05 -3.84
CA HIS A 140 -9.33 -19.14 -5.10
C HIS A 140 -9.85 -17.75 -5.53
N THR A 141 -10.43 -16.96 -4.61
CA THR A 141 -10.86 -15.57 -4.88
C THR A 141 -9.72 -14.71 -5.40
N ARG A 142 -8.51 -14.86 -4.82
CA ARG A 142 -7.33 -14.14 -5.29
C ARG A 142 -6.95 -14.52 -6.73
N LEU A 143 -6.99 -15.82 -7.06
CA LEU A 143 -6.74 -16.30 -8.43
C LEU A 143 -7.78 -15.77 -9.41
N ASP A 144 -9.05 -15.75 -9.04
CA ASP A 144 -10.12 -15.21 -9.86
C ASP A 144 -9.94 -13.73 -10.13
N VAL A 145 -9.63 -12.92 -9.09
CA VAL A 145 -9.34 -11.50 -9.25
C VAL A 145 -8.16 -11.27 -10.20
N VAL A 146 -7.06 -12.02 -10.02
CA VAL A 146 -5.87 -11.92 -10.87
C VAL A 146 -6.21 -12.27 -12.32
N THR A 147 -6.94 -13.36 -12.54
CA THR A 147 -7.34 -13.80 -13.87
C THR A 147 -8.29 -12.81 -14.54
N ARG A 148 -9.29 -12.31 -13.82
CA ARG A 148 -10.23 -11.29 -14.31
C ARG A 148 -9.50 -10.01 -14.67
N PHE A 149 -8.69 -9.48 -13.76
CA PHE A 149 -7.89 -8.28 -14.02
C PHE A 149 -6.94 -8.47 -15.21
N GLY A 150 -6.32 -9.64 -15.33
CA GLY A 150 -5.46 -9.97 -16.48
C GLY A 150 -6.17 -9.82 -17.83
N ARG A 151 -7.43 -10.26 -17.92
CA ARG A 151 -8.24 -10.24 -19.16
C ARG A 151 -8.85 -8.88 -19.50
N MET A 152 -9.01 -7.98 -18.51
CA MET A 152 -9.60 -6.65 -18.73
C MET A 152 -8.61 -5.72 -19.43
N GLN A 153 -9.09 -4.92 -20.38
CA GLN A 153 -8.30 -3.88 -21.05
C GLN A 153 -8.17 -2.63 -20.16
N HIS A 154 -9.22 -2.25 -19.48
CA HIS A 154 -9.28 -1.14 -18.53
C HIS A 154 -9.99 -1.59 -17.26
N ALA A 155 -9.40 -1.31 -16.15
CA ALA A 155 -9.92 -1.59 -14.81
C ALA A 155 -9.01 -0.95 -13.76
N VAL A 156 -9.52 -0.78 -12.55
CA VAL A 156 -8.73 -0.38 -11.39
C VAL A 156 -8.67 -1.54 -10.40
N LEU A 157 -7.45 -1.93 -10.01
CA LEU A 157 -7.20 -2.91 -8.97
C LEU A 157 -6.61 -2.21 -7.74
N PHE A 158 -7.34 -2.21 -6.63
CA PHE A 158 -6.81 -1.81 -5.33
C PHE A 158 -6.11 -3.00 -4.68
N ALA A 159 -4.86 -2.81 -4.25
CA ALA A 159 -4.09 -3.92 -3.69
C ALA A 159 -3.17 -3.49 -2.56
N THR A 160 -2.81 -4.46 -1.71
CA THR A 160 -1.67 -4.34 -0.81
C THR A 160 -0.40 -4.84 -1.52
N ASP A 161 0.76 -4.74 -0.86
CA ASP A 161 2.04 -5.23 -1.38
C ASP A 161 2.05 -6.72 -1.76
N LEU A 162 1.01 -7.46 -1.39
CA LEU A 162 0.77 -8.80 -1.91
C LEU A 162 0.76 -8.86 -3.44
N ALA A 163 0.22 -7.81 -4.10
CA ALA A 163 0.19 -7.71 -5.55
C ALA A 163 1.50 -7.17 -6.15
N ALA A 164 2.41 -6.68 -5.32
CA ALA A 164 3.69 -6.14 -5.79
C ALA A 164 4.67 -7.22 -6.24
N ARG A 165 4.45 -8.49 -5.84
CA ARG A 165 5.42 -9.57 -6.05
C ARG A 165 4.73 -10.83 -6.52
N GLY A 166 5.45 -11.67 -7.27
CA GLY A 166 5.01 -13.00 -7.69
C GLY A 166 3.80 -13.06 -8.63
N LEU A 167 3.17 -11.94 -8.95
CA LEU A 167 2.04 -11.88 -9.86
C LEU A 167 2.45 -11.20 -11.17
N ASP A 168 2.12 -11.84 -12.28
CA ASP A 168 2.30 -11.25 -13.59
C ASP A 168 0.97 -10.69 -14.10
N PHE A 169 0.92 -9.37 -14.18
CA PHE A 169 -0.22 -8.67 -14.77
C PHE A 169 0.19 -8.11 -16.13
N PRO A 170 -0.40 -8.61 -17.21
CA PRO A 170 -0.10 -8.04 -18.52
C PRO A 170 -0.64 -6.61 -18.63
N SER A 171 0.16 -5.74 -19.23
CA SER A 171 -0.29 -4.43 -19.73
C SER A 171 -0.89 -3.49 -18.71
N ILE A 172 -0.29 -3.33 -17.51
CA ILE A 172 -0.65 -2.25 -16.60
C ILE A 172 -0.11 -0.92 -17.15
N ASP A 173 -1.00 0.08 -17.32
CA ASP A 173 -0.63 1.40 -17.82
C ASP A 173 -0.14 2.29 -16.67
N TRP A 174 -0.84 2.24 -15.52
CA TRP A 174 -0.53 3.05 -14.35
C TRP A 174 -0.34 2.23 -13.08
N VAL A 175 0.72 2.55 -12.36
CA VAL A 175 0.91 2.15 -10.96
C VAL A 175 0.79 3.40 -10.09
N VAL A 176 -0.18 3.43 -9.20
CA VAL A 176 -0.37 4.51 -8.23
C VAL A 176 -0.06 3.98 -6.84
N GLN A 177 0.90 4.56 -6.16
CA GLN A 177 1.19 4.28 -4.77
C GLN A 177 0.49 5.34 -3.91
N ALA A 178 -0.72 5.00 -3.43
CA ALA A 178 -1.53 5.89 -2.59
C ALA A 178 -0.88 6.14 -1.22
N ASP A 179 -0.16 5.15 -0.73
CA ASP A 179 0.65 5.22 0.47
C ASP A 179 2.11 4.94 0.15
N ALA A 180 3.00 5.64 0.82
CA ALA A 180 4.44 5.48 0.67
C ALA A 180 4.86 4.02 0.88
N PRO A 181 5.80 3.48 0.07
CA PRO A 181 6.38 2.16 0.29
C PRO A 181 7.24 2.17 1.55
N GLU A 182 7.44 0.99 2.15
CA GLU A 182 8.27 0.85 3.35
C GLU A 182 9.74 1.25 3.09
N ASP A 183 10.24 0.91 1.90
CA ASP A 183 11.60 1.16 1.46
C ASP A 183 11.71 1.28 -0.07
N ALA A 184 12.92 1.59 -0.54
CA ALA A 184 13.21 1.71 -1.97
C ALA A 184 13.07 0.39 -2.74
N ALA A 185 13.31 -0.77 -2.10
CA ALA A 185 13.11 -2.07 -2.74
C ALA A 185 11.63 -2.32 -2.99
N THR A 186 10.78 -2.06 -2.01
CA THR A 186 9.31 -2.12 -2.15
C THR A 186 8.81 -1.17 -3.23
N TYR A 187 9.38 0.06 -3.30
CA TYR A 187 9.10 1.00 -4.40
C TYR A 187 9.32 0.36 -5.76
N VAL A 188 10.51 -0.22 -5.99
CA VAL A 188 10.88 -0.87 -7.27
C VAL A 188 9.96 -2.04 -7.60
N HIS A 189 9.65 -2.89 -6.62
CA HIS A 189 8.72 -4.00 -6.82
C HIS A 189 7.30 -3.56 -7.20
N ARG A 190 6.84 -2.42 -6.64
CA ARG A 190 5.54 -1.83 -7.00
C ARG A 190 5.56 -1.27 -8.42
N VAL A 191 6.51 -0.39 -8.73
CA VAL A 191 6.58 0.22 -10.06
C VAL A 191 6.92 -0.78 -11.16
N GLY A 192 7.68 -1.83 -10.84
CA GLY A 192 7.96 -2.95 -11.75
C GLY A 192 6.73 -3.78 -12.16
N ARG A 193 5.52 -3.42 -11.74
CA ARG A 193 4.26 -3.99 -12.26
C ARG A 193 3.84 -3.36 -13.57
N THR A 194 4.32 -2.17 -13.91
CA THR A 194 4.13 -1.53 -15.21
C THR A 194 5.44 -1.52 -16.03
N ALA A 195 5.42 -0.93 -17.20
CA ALA A 195 6.55 -0.84 -18.13
C ALA A 195 7.18 -2.19 -18.51
N ARG A 196 6.37 -3.26 -18.63
CA ARG A 196 6.81 -4.60 -19.00
C ARG A 196 6.71 -4.83 -20.51
N TYR A 197 7.54 -5.75 -21.02
CA TYR A 197 7.49 -6.20 -22.43
C TYR A 197 7.60 -5.09 -23.46
N ALA A 198 8.55 -4.15 -23.27
CA ALA A 198 8.81 -3.00 -24.14
C ALA A 198 7.65 -1.98 -24.26
N LYS A 199 6.55 -2.15 -23.49
CA LYS A 199 5.51 -1.12 -23.36
C LYS A 199 5.96 -0.04 -22.39
N GLY A 200 5.62 1.22 -22.70
CA GLY A 200 5.72 2.31 -21.73
C GLY A 200 4.78 2.09 -20.55
N GLY A 201 5.14 2.65 -19.42
CA GLY A 201 4.33 2.59 -18.21
C GLY A 201 4.51 3.82 -17.35
N HIS A 202 3.51 4.13 -16.53
CA HIS A 202 3.53 5.31 -15.67
C HIS A 202 3.44 4.91 -14.20
N ALA A 203 4.19 5.61 -13.35
CA ALA A 203 4.13 5.44 -11.91
C ALA A 203 3.91 6.79 -11.21
N LEU A 204 2.97 6.81 -10.28
CA LEU A 204 2.68 7.96 -9.42
C LEU A 204 2.83 7.56 -7.96
N LEU A 205 3.70 8.27 -7.22
CA LEU A 205 3.87 8.14 -5.79
C LEU A 205 3.22 9.33 -5.08
N LEU A 206 2.26 9.08 -4.19
CA LEU A 206 1.69 10.10 -3.32
C LEU A 206 2.44 10.09 -1.98
N LEU A 207 3.05 11.22 -1.64
CA LEU A 207 3.77 11.41 -0.38
C LEU A 207 3.07 12.43 0.48
N LEU A 208 3.06 12.20 1.79
CA LEU A 208 2.74 13.25 2.75
C LEU A 208 3.90 14.26 2.78
N PRO A 209 3.64 15.54 3.09
CA PRO A 209 4.71 16.53 3.26
C PRO A 209 5.78 16.10 4.30
N SER A 210 5.38 15.31 5.32
CA SER A 210 6.28 14.76 6.32
C SER A 210 7.15 13.60 5.82
N GLU A 211 6.74 12.91 4.76
CA GLU A 211 7.41 11.74 4.18
C GLU A 211 8.37 12.13 3.05
N GLU A 212 8.17 13.31 2.43
CA GLU A 212 8.85 13.73 1.21
C GLU A 212 10.36 13.60 1.30
N GLN A 213 10.96 14.35 2.22
CA GLN A 213 12.42 14.43 2.29
C GLN A 213 13.05 13.06 2.54
N GLY A 214 12.59 12.35 3.56
CA GLY A 214 13.20 11.08 3.94
C GLY A 214 12.99 9.98 2.88
N MET A 215 11.82 9.94 2.24
CA MET A 215 11.56 8.97 1.17
C MET A 215 12.39 9.26 -0.07
N LEU A 216 12.52 10.53 -0.49
CA LEU A 216 13.33 10.90 -1.64
C LEU A 216 14.82 10.66 -1.39
N GLU A 217 15.32 10.91 -0.18
CA GLU A 217 16.69 10.58 0.21
C GLU A 217 16.95 9.07 0.16
N ALA A 218 16.01 8.26 0.68
CA ALA A 218 16.09 6.80 0.64
C ALA A 218 16.09 6.25 -0.80
N LEU A 219 15.28 6.82 -1.70
CA LEU A 219 15.26 6.47 -3.11
C LEU A 219 16.54 6.90 -3.82
N LYS A 220 17.01 8.13 -3.58
CA LYS A 220 18.24 8.67 -4.17
C LYS A 220 19.48 7.87 -3.74
N ALA A 221 19.53 7.40 -2.51
CA ALA A 221 20.60 6.52 -2.03
C ALA A 221 20.69 5.19 -2.81
N ARG A 222 19.63 4.82 -3.54
CA ARG A 222 19.56 3.65 -4.42
C ARG A 222 19.62 4.01 -5.91
N GLY A 223 19.95 5.26 -6.23
CA GLY A 223 20.07 5.75 -7.62
C GLY A 223 18.74 6.07 -8.30
N ILE A 224 17.64 6.20 -7.52
CA ILE A 224 16.31 6.49 -8.06
C ILE A 224 16.00 7.96 -7.82
N GLU A 225 15.86 8.73 -8.90
CA GLU A 225 15.43 10.14 -8.86
C GLU A 225 14.06 10.25 -9.53
N ILE A 226 13.11 10.87 -8.82
CA ILE A 226 11.73 11.00 -9.28
C ILE A 226 11.38 12.48 -9.34
N PRO A 227 10.93 13.00 -10.52
CA PRO A 227 10.48 14.38 -10.63
C PRO A 227 9.15 14.62 -9.91
N SER A 228 9.00 15.83 -9.35
CA SER A 228 7.80 16.28 -8.69
C SER A 228 6.76 16.76 -9.68
N ILE A 229 5.50 16.42 -9.43
CA ILE A 229 4.34 17.02 -10.12
C ILE A 229 3.37 17.64 -9.13
N LYS A 230 2.67 18.69 -9.55
CA LYS A 230 1.70 19.39 -8.70
C LYS A 230 0.29 18.89 -8.95
N ILE A 231 -0.41 18.52 -7.88
CA ILE A 231 -1.85 18.23 -7.92
C ILE A 231 -2.60 19.57 -8.05
N ARG A 232 -3.37 19.73 -9.11
CA ARG A 232 -4.18 20.95 -9.32
C ARG A 232 -5.46 20.87 -8.51
N ALA A 233 -5.59 21.69 -7.47
CA ALA A 233 -6.78 21.76 -6.63
C ALA A 233 -8.07 21.98 -7.45
N SER A 234 -8.02 22.81 -8.51
CA SER A 234 -9.17 23.08 -9.40
C SER A 234 -9.66 21.86 -10.20
N LYS A 235 -8.83 20.80 -10.31
CA LYS A 235 -9.18 19.55 -11.01
C LYS A 235 -9.45 18.40 -10.04
N THR A 236 -9.31 18.63 -8.73
CA THR A 236 -9.58 17.62 -7.72
C THR A 236 -11.06 17.65 -7.35
N LEU A 237 -11.75 16.54 -7.60
CA LEU A 237 -13.15 16.36 -7.26
C LEU A 237 -13.28 16.02 -5.78
N SER A 238 -14.08 16.79 -5.04
CA SER A 238 -14.40 16.45 -3.64
C SER A 238 -15.52 15.43 -3.59
N ILE A 239 -15.28 14.34 -2.87
CA ILE A 239 -16.28 13.29 -2.60
C ILE A 239 -16.60 13.15 -1.11
N GLY A 240 -16.07 14.02 -0.26
CA GLY A 240 -16.23 13.95 1.19
C GLY A 240 -17.69 13.91 1.63
N ASP A 241 -18.53 14.82 1.11
CA ASP A 241 -19.96 14.86 1.42
C ASP A 241 -20.71 13.60 0.98
N GLN A 242 -20.31 13.03 -0.16
CA GLN A 242 -20.89 11.78 -0.68
C GLN A 242 -20.50 10.60 0.21
N LEU A 243 -19.24 10.52 0.61
CA LEU A 243 -18.76 9.49 1.52
C LEU A 243 -19.42 9.60 2.90
N GLN A 244 -19.60 10.81 3.41
CA GLN A 244 -20.29 11.04 4.68
C GLN A 244 -21.75 10.56 4.63
N ARG A 245 -22.48 10.88 3.55
CA ARG A 245 -23.85 10.38 3.34
C ARG A 245 -23.89 8.86 3.25
N LEU A 246 -22.97 8.24 2.50
CA LEU A 246 -22.88 6.79 2.39
C LEU A 246 -22.58 6.13 3.74
N ALA A 247 -21.62 6.66 4.50
CA ALA A 247 -21.27 6.13 5.82
C ALA A 247 -22.40 6.34 6.86
N PHE A 248 -23.25 7.35 6.68
CA PHE A 248 -24.43 7.55 7.51
C PHE A 248 -25.55 6.55 7.18
N GLN A 249 -25.75 6.24 5.91
CA GLN A 249 -26.79 5.33 5.42
C GLN A 249 -26.42 3.86 5.58
N ASP A 250 -25.14 3.54 5.51
CA ASP A 250 -24.60 2.17 5.52
C ASP A 250 -23.66 1.95 6.72
N PRO A 251 -24.15 1.27 7.79
CA PRO A 251 -23.34 0.95 8.96
C PRO A 251 -22.10 0.10 8.64
N GLU A 252 -22.18 -0.77 7.62
CA GLU A 252 -21.06 -1.60 7.20
C GLU A 252 -19.95 -0.75 6.60
N LEU A 253 -20.29 0.18 5.71
CA LEU A 253 -19.31 1.11 5.14
C LEU A 253 -18.67 1.98 6.22
N LYS A 254 -19.46 2.46 7.20
CA LYS A 254 -18.94 3.19 8.37
C LYS A 254 -17.94 2.36 9.16
N TYR A 255 -18.25 1.09 9.41
CA TYR A 255 -17.37 0.16 10.11
C TYR A 255 -16.07 -0.05 9.32
N LEU A 256 -16.15 -0.25 7.99
CA LEU A 256 -14.97 -0.37 7.14
C LEU A 256 -14.10 0.90 7.16
N ALA A 257 -14.70 2.09 7.15
CA ALA A 257 -13.99 3.37 7.27
C ALA A 257 -13.22 3.48 8.59
N GLN A 258 -13.84 3.11 9.72
CA GLN A 258 -13.18 3.09 11.03
C GLN A 258 -12.00 2.10 11.05
N ARG A 259 -12.19 0.90 10.52
CA ARG A 259 -11.14 -0.13 10.42
C ARG A 259 -10.00 0.32 9.49
N ALA A 260 -10.32 0.97 8.37
CA ALA A 260 -9.33 1.51 7.44
C ALA A 260 -8.46 2.57 8.10
N LEU A 261 -9.07 3.52 8.82
CA LEU A 261 -8.35 4.57 9.55
C LEU A 261 -7.40 3.96 10.59
N VAL A 262 -7.91 3.12 11.49
CA VAL A 262 -7.10 2.49 12.54
C VAL A 262 -5.97 1.66 11.94
N SER A 263 -6.24 0.92 10.86
CA SER A 263 -5.24 0.09 10.20
C SER A 263 -4.16 0.93 9.50
N TYR A 264 -4.51 2.08 8.89
CA TYR A 264 -3.54 3.01 8.32
C TYR A 264 -2.63 3.60 9.41
N VAL A 265 -3.19 4.14 10.48
CA VAL A 265 -2.38 4.71 11.57
C VAL A 265 -1.50 3.63 12.20
N ARG A 266 -1.99 2.38 12.31
CA ARG A 266 -1.19 1.25 12.79
C ARG A 266 -0.06 0.90 11.82
N SER A 267 -0.27 0.94 10.49
CA SER A 267 0.80 0.69 9.52
C SER A 267 1.91 1.72 9.66
N VAL A 268 1.59 3.01 9.75
CA VAL A 268 2.57 4.08 9.99
C VAL A 268 3.31 3.86 11.32
N TYR A 269 2.58 3.47 12.39
CA TYR A 269 3.19 3.16 13.69
C TYR A 269 4.14 1.97 13.65
N LEU A 270 3.88 0.97 12.82
CA LEU A 270 4.70 -0.25 12.73
C LEU A 270 5.87 -0.12 11.76
N HIS A 271 5.91 0.90 10.91
CA HIS A 271 7.05 1.11 10.02
C HIS A 271 8.37 1.18 10.79
N HIS A 272 9.40 0.57 10.24
CA HIS A 272 10.73 0.50 10.85
C HIS A 272 11.38 1.89 10.91
N ASP A 273 11.32 2.64 9.83
CA ASP A 273 11.92 3.97 9.74
C ASP A 273 11.00 5.05 10.31
N LYS A 274 11.28 5.45 11.56
CA LYS A 274 10.54 6.52 12.26
C LYS A 274 10.95 7.92 11.84
N SER A 275 12.03 8.08 11.09
CA SER A 275 12.43 9.39 10.55
C SER A 275 11.51 9.82 9.42
N ILE A 276 11.03 8.86 8.61
CA ILE A 276 10.10 9.05 7.52
C ILE A 276 8.65 8.98 8.02
N PHE A 277 8.31 7.91 8.73
CA PHE A 277 6.93 7.58 9.14
C PHE A 277 6.64 8.03 10.58
N LYS A 278 6.13 9.26 10.71
CA LYS A 278 5.83 9.90 12.00
C LYS A 278 4.34 9.84 12.31
N VAL A 279 3.98 9.12 13.36
CA VAL A 279 2.57 8.96 13.78
C VAL A 279 2.04 10.21 14.47
N GLU A 280 2.90 10.89 15.24
CA GLU A 280 2.51 12.03 16.10
C GLU A 280 2.00 13.24 15.30
N GLY A 281 2.43 13.37 14.05
CA GLY A 281 2.05 14.47 13.15
C GLY A 281 0.84 14.18 12.26
N LEU A 282 0.21 13.00 12.37
CA LEU A 282 -0.90 12.66 11.50
C LEU A 282 -2.18 13.43 11.86
N PRO A 283 -2.85 14.08 10.90
CA PRO A 283 -4.12 14.78 11.10
C PRO A 283 -5.29 13.79 11.19
N VAL A 284 -5.36 13.00 12.27
CA VAL A 284 -6.27 11.85 12.40
C VAL A 284 -7.73 12.26 12.28
N GLU A 285 -8.14 13.41 12.85
CA GLU A 285 -9.52 13.90 12.78
C GLU A 285 -9.89 14.34 11.35
N ALA A 286 -9.01 15.09 10.67
CA ALA A 286 -9.23 15.49 9.28
C ALA A 286 -9.25 14.26 8.35
N PHE A 287 -8.40 13.27 8.63
CA PHE A 287 -8.41 12.00 7.90
C PHE A 287 -9.71 11.23 8.13
N ALA A 288 -10.21 11.16 9.38
CA ALA A 288 -11.51 10.55 9.67
C ALA A 288 -12.65 11.20 8.88
N ALA A 289 -12.70 12.53 8.86
CA ALA A 289 -13.68 13.29 8.10
C ALA A 289 -13.60 12.99 6.59
N SER A 290 -12.38 12.85 6.03
CA SER A 290 -12.19 12.52 4.60
C SER A 290 -12.65 11.11 4.21
N LEU A 291 -12.78 10.20 5.19
CA LEU A 291 -13.35 8.85 5.02
C LEU A 291 -14.87 8.82 5.27
N GLY A 292 -15.51 9.97 5.52
CA GLY A 292 -16.93 10.09 5.79
C GLY A 292 -17.33 9.83 7.25
N LEU A 293 -16.38 9.78 8.18
CA LEU A 293 -16.65 9.60 9.60
C LEU A 293 -16.94 10.94 10.29
N ALA A 294 -17.88 10.95 11.24
CA ALA A 294 -18.19 12.13 12.06
C ALA A 294 -17.08 12.50 13.07
N GLY A 295 -16.16 11.59 13.33
CA GLY A 295 -15.01 11.79 14.22
C GLY A 295 -14.10 10.57 14.22
N ALA A 296 -12.87 10.73 14.71
CA ALA A 296 -11.90 9.65 14.74
C ALA A 296 -12.28 8.60 15.80
N PRO A 297 -12.18 7.31 15.45
CA PRO A 297 -12.34 6.24 16.43
C PRO A 297 -11.19 6.25 17.44
N LYS A 298 -11.45 5.77 18.65
CA LYS A 298 -10.44 5.66 19.70
C LYS A 298 -9.33 4.69 19.30
N ILE A 299 -8.09 5.17 19.22
CA ILE A 299 -6.92 4.38 18.80
C ILE A 299 -6.16 3.93 20.06
N ARG A 300 -6.44 2.71 20.53
CA ARG A 300 -5.94 2.17 21.82
C ARG A 300 -4.41 2.10 21.92
N PHE A 301 -3.70 1.77 20.83
CA PHE A 301 -2.25 1.62 20.86
C PHE A 301 -1.51 2.96 20.99
N LEU A 302 -2.06 4.07 20.47
CA LEU A 302 -1.51 5.40 20.66
C LEU A 302 -1.66 5.87 22.12
N SER A 303 -2.81 5.64 22.72
CA SER A 303 -3.03 5.99 24.14
C SER A 303 -2.14 5.19 25.09
N ARG A 304 -1.84 3.92 24.78
CA ARG A 304 -0.90 3.11 25.55
C ARG A 304 0.55 3.55 25.39
N ALA A 305 0.97 3.97 24.19
CA ALA A 305 2.30 4.49 23.93
C ALA A 305 2.52 5.82 24.71
N GLN A 306 1.57 6.75 24.62
CA GLN A 306 1.61 8.01 25.37
C GLN A 306 1.65 7.79 26.88
N THR A 307 0.97 6.76 27.39
CA THR A 307 0.99 6.42 28.82
C THR A 307 2.34 5.82 29.23
N LYS A 308 3.00 5.04 28.36
CA LYS A 308 4.35 4.51 28.59
C LYS A 308 5.39 5.63 28.63
N ASP A 309 5.31 6.54 27.68
CA ASP A 309 6.24 7.68 27.59
C ASP A 309 6.09 8.61 28.78
N ARG A 310 4.86 8.86 29.27
CA ARG A 310 4.61 9.59 30.52
C ARG A 310 5.19 8.89 31.76
N LYS A 311 5.14 7.57 31.81
CA LYS A 311 5.71 6.78 32.93
C LYS A 311 7.24 6.75 32.89
N ASN A 312 7.84 6.83 31.71
CA ASN A 312 9.29 6.78 31.50
C ASN A 312 9.94 8.17 31.41
N ALA A 313 9.15 9.25 31.39
CA ALA A 313 9.68 10.60 31.45
C ALA A 313 10.41 10.81 32.79
N PRO A 314 11.65 11.34 32.80
CA PRO A 314 12.38 11.63 34.05
C PRO A 314 11.55 12.60 34.87
N ARG A 315 11.23 12.21 36.12
CA ARG A 315 10.54 13.09 37.06
C ARG A 315 11.40 14.34 37.28
N ALA A 316 10.91 15.48 36.81
CA ALA A 316 11.47 16.75 37.25
C ALA A 316 11.34 16.87 38.80
N PRO A 317 12.36 17.36 39.52
CA PRO A 317 12.28 17.48 40.95
C PRO A 317 11.17 18.49 41.30
N THR A 318 10.08 17.95 41.85
CA THR A 318 8.97 18.78 42.35
C THR A 318 9.42 19.43 43.67
N ALA A 319 9.56 20.72 43.64
CA ALA A 319 9.61 21.53 44.86
C ALA A 319 8.31 21.34 45.66
N LEU A 320 8.47 21.06 46.93
CA LEU A 320 7.46 20.88 47.97
C LEU A 320 6.34 21.93 47.90
N GLN A 321 5.10 21.50 47.72
CA GLN A 321 3.94 22.15 48.34
C GLN A 321 2.96 21.07 48.82
N SER A 322 2.62 21.17 50.08
CA SER A 322 1.80 20.35 50.94
C SER A 322 0.30 20.59 50.73
N GLU A 323 -0.49 19.55 51.14
CA GLU A 323 -1.90 19.56 51.56
C GLU A 323 -2.94 19.60 50.41
N ASP A 324 -3.92 18.75 50.34
CA ASP A 324 -4.90 18.24 51.29
C ASP A 324 -5.66 17.04 50.75
N GLU A 325 -6.26 16.27 51.63
CA GLU A 325 -6.98 14.99 51.42
C GLU A 325 -8.31 15.15 50.70
N GLY A 326 -8.69 14.13 49.94
CA GLY A 326 -10.02 14.01 49.37
C GLY A 326 -10.27 12.64 48.72
N ASP A 327 -10.59 11.66 49.57
CA ASP A 327 -10.98 10.32 49.25
C ASP A 327 -12.37 10.31 48.52
N VAL A 328 -12.44 9.90 47.27
CA VAL A 328 -13.72 9.49 46.66
C VAL A 328 -13.51 8.19 45.89
N GLN A 329 -13.90 7.11 46.51
CA GLN A 329 -14.13 5.83 45.85
C GLN A 329 -15.23 5.95 44.79
N SER A 330 -14.93 5.64 43.55
CA SER A 330 -15.92 5.35 42.52
C SER A 330 -15.59 4.00 41.89
N SER A 331 -16.42 3.01 42.27
CA SER A 331 -16.49 1.70 41.68
C SER A 331 -17.06 1.83 40.26
N GLY A 332 -16.21 1.63 39.25
CA GLY A 332 -16.63 1.51 37.85
C GLY A 332 -16.28 0.13 37.34
N THR A 333 -17.29 -0.65 37.08
CA THR A 333 -17.24 -1.98 36.45
C THR A 333 -16.44 -1.94 35.18
N GLU A 334 -15.35 -2.69 35.15
CA GLU A 334 -14.52 -2.94 33.95
C GLU A 334 -15.23 -3.99 33.09
N ASP A 335 -15.85 -3.56 32.00
CA ASP A 335 -16.20 -4.45 30.91
C ASP A 335 -14.90 -4.75 30.13
N GLU A 336 -14.28 -5.87 30.44
CA GLU A 336 -13.24 -6.50 29.64
C GLU A 336 -13.82 -6.95 28.30
N VAL A 337 -13.66 -6.11 27.26
CA VAL A 337 -13.77 -6.58 25.88
C VAL A 337 -12.39 -7.07 25.47
N ALA A 338 -12.24 -8.38 25.47
CA ALA A 338 -11.06 -9.12 25.07
C ALA A 338 -10.58 -8.69 23.65
N ASP A 339 -9.28 -8.46 23.56
CA ASP A 339 -8.55 -8.26 22.31
C ASP A 339 -8.44 -9.62 21.58
N SER A 340 -9.51 -10.01 20.88
CA SER A 340 -9.53 -11.19 20.03
C SER A 340 -9.25 -10.77 18.59
N ASP A 341 -7.99 -10.55 18.26
CA ASP A 341 -7.50 -10.38 16.89
C ASP A 341 -7.40 -11.72 16.12
N GLU A 342 -7.87 -12.80 16.70
CA GLU A 342 -7.93 -14.12 16.07
C GLU A 342 -9.37 -14.59 15.92
N ARG A 343 -9.77 -14.77 14.66
CA ARG A 343 -11.02 -15.34 14.13
C ARG A 343 -12.12 -14.34 13.81
N ASP A 344 -11.91 -13.56 12.76
CA ASP A 344 -13.03 -13.13 11.90
C ASP A 344 -13.17 -14.14 10.73
N SER A 345 -13.72 -15.30 11.04
CA SER A 345 -14.13 -16.32 10.08
C SER A 345 -15.59 -16.12 9.74
N GLY A 346 -15.89 -15.08 8.97
CA GLY A 346 -17.25 -14.74 8.59
C GLY A 346 -17.34 -13.81 7.40
N ASP A 347 -16.42 -13.91 6.43
CA ASP A 347 -16.64 -13.38 5.10
C ASP A 347 -17.41 -14.45 4.30
N GLU A 348 -18.73 -14.46 4.41
CA GLU A 348 -19.56 -14.99 3.34
C GLU A 348 -19.36 -14.04 2.14
N ASP A 349 -18.46 -14.45 1.24
CA ASP A 349 -18.37 -13.86 -0.09
C ASP A 349 -19.75 -14.05 -0.74
N VAL A 350 -20.55 -12.99 -0.76
CA VAL A 350 -21.74 -12.93 -1.58
C VAL A 350 -21.26 -13.05 -3.01
N ASP A 351 -21.50 -14.21 -3.58
CA ASP A 351 -21.24 -14.52 -4.99
C ASP A 351 -22.12 -13.59 -5.86
N THR A 352 -21.55 -12.43 -6.23
CA THR A 352 -22.13 -11.51 -7.21
C THR A 352 -21.79 -11.96 -8.63
N SER A 353 -22.06 -13.23 -8.95
CA SER A 353 -21.96 -13.78 -10.32
C SER A 353 -23.17 -13.46 -11.20
N GLN A 354 -24.00 -12.43 -10.87
CA GLN A 354 -25.13 -12.00 -11.71
C GLN A 354 -25.13 -10.49 -11.84
N ASP A 355 -24.24 -9.95 -12.66
CA ASP A 355 -24.42 -8.67 -13.36
C ASP A 355 -23.51 -8.64 -14.59
N GLU A 356 -23.85 -9.45 -15.59
CA GLU A 356 -23.44 -9.18 -16.97
C GLU A 356 -24.32 -8.03 -17.49
N PRO A 357 -23.75 -6.89 -17.88
CA PRO A 357 -24.51 -5.89 -18.61
C PRO A 357 -24.90 -6.45 -19.98
N PRO A 358 -26.13 -6.17 -20.48
CA PRO A 358 -26.57 -6.64 -21.80
C PRO A 358 -25.68 -6.05 -22.91
N PRO A 359 -25.53 -6.73 -24.05
CA PRO A 359 -24.68 -6.26 -25.13
C PRO A 359 -25.23 -4.95 -25.70
N VAL A 360 -24.45 -3.88 -25.61
CA VAL A 360 -24.78 -2.58 -26.17
C VAL A 360 -24.64 -2.65 -27.68
N ALA A 361 -25.76 -2.43 -28.38
CA ALA A 361 -25.80 -2.25 -29.81
C ALA A 361 -24.94 -1.06 -30.24
N VAL A 362 -24.06 -1.31 -31.23
CA VAL A 362 -23.16 -0.31 -31.80
C VAL A 362 -23.97 0.59 -32.74
N GLU A 363 -24.39 1.76 -32.32
CA GLU A 363 -24.76 2.86 -33.23
C GLU A 363 -23.55 3.78 -33.45
N LYS A 364 -23.11 3.79 -34.71
CA LYS A 364 -22.11 4.75 -35.21
C LYS A 364 -22.73 6.12 -35.32
N GLN A 365 -22.34 7.06 -34.46
CA GLN A 365 -22.43 8.48 -34.78
C GLN A 365 -21.14 9.16 -34.31
N GLY A 366 -20.38 9.65 -35.29
CA GLY A 366 -19.22 10.49 -35.06
C GLY A 366 -19.61 11.88 -34.58
N LYS A 367 -18.82 12.38 -33.63
CA LYS A 367 -18.48 13.79 -33.49
C LYS A 367 -17.31 13.91 -32.52
N ASP A 368 -16.25 14.56 -33.01
CA ASP A 368 -15.06 14.95 -32.29
C ASP A 368 -15.39 15.72 -31.01
N ALA A 369 -15.11 15.09 -29.85
CA ALA A 369 -15.00 15.78 -28.60
C ALA A 369 -13.55 15.65 -28.11
N LYS A 370 -12.78 16.72 -28.25
CA LYS A 370 -11.46 16.87 -27.64
C LYS A 370 -11.60 16.71 -26.12
N VAL A 371 -11.32 15.53 -25.63
CA VAL A 371 -11.13 15.30 -24.20
C VAL A 371 -9.75 15.86 -23.85
N SER A 372 -9.71 17.01 -23.17
CA SER A 372 -8.47 17.55 -22.62
C SER A 372 -8.02 16.64 -21.47
N ALA A 373 -7.04 15.81 -21.76
CA ALA A 373 -6.33 15.03 -20.75
C ALA A 373 -5.84 15.94 -19.61
N LEU A 374 -5.93 15.47 -18.38
CA LEU A 374 -5.22 16.04 -17.25
C LEU A 374 -3.72 15.99 -17.57
N SER A 375 -3.18 17.07 -18.15
CA SER A 375 -1.75 17.21 -18.24
C SER A 375 -1.23 17.54 -16.85
N PHE A 376 -0.59 16.58 -16.25
CA PHE A 376 0.33 16.81 -15.15
C PHE A 376 1.59 17.41 -15.78
N SER A 377 1.83 18.64 -15.56
CA SER A 377 3.09 19.34 -15.80
C SER A 377 3.40 20.25 -14.63
#